data_f02beb1908cbefee136ffa41b835c851
#
_entry.id   f02beb1908cbefee136ffa41b835c851
#
_cell.length_a   1.000
_cell.length_b   1.000
_cell.length_c   1.000
_cell.angle_alpha   90.00
_cell.angle_beta   90.00
_cell.angle_gamma   90.00
#
_symmetry.space_group_name_H-M   'P 1'
#
loop_
_entity.id
_entity.type
_entity.pdbx_description
1 polymer ?
#
loop_
_entity_poly.entity_id
_entity_poly.type
_entity_poly.pdbx_seq_one_letter_code
_entity_poly.pdbx_strand_id
1 'polypeptide(L)'
;MISQPIYVQIADTIRHKVELGVYAYGSRLPTEREFSENFGVNRITVRKALKLLVDEGLLISSQGRGTFVSRPKISSGMDTIQGTSSFLTDMGFAPSSKMLHTLRRKAGYYFAKKLGIPEEDDVYQIIRLRQGDGDPLSLEYTTIPFSLIPNIENYDFSVFSLSELYERSGITLCKVKQVLSIVKLHEPQVTFLRCKEGDYGFISEEIAFGDAGRPIEFSKSYYSGRKFNFTSVME
;
A
#
# COMPACT_ATOMS: atom_id res chain seq x y z
N MET A 1 41.57 3.21 2.78
CA MET A 1 40.16 3.63 2.92
C MET A 1 39.67 4.10 1.54
N ILE A 2 38.74 3.42 0.94
CA ILE A 2 38.16 3.83 -0.34
C ILE A 2 37.24 5.03 -0.03
N SER A 3 37.63 6.22 -0.50
CA SER A 3 36.82 7.43 -0.35
C SER A 3 35.51 7.24 -1.10
N GLN A 4 34.39 7.46 -0.42
CA GLN A 4 33.06 7.35 -0.98
C GLN A 4 32.88 8.38 -2.12
N PRO A 5 32.26 8.03 -3.26
CA PRO A 5 32.06 8.97 -4.37
C PRO A 5 31.30 10.24 -3.95
N ILE A 6 31.68 11.39 -4.49
CA ILE A 6 31.09 12.69 -4.09
C ILE A 6 29.56 12.70 -4.23
N TYR A 7 29.01 12.10 -5.28
CA TYR A 7 27.54 12.08 -5.46
C TYR A 7 26.82 11.27 -4.37
N VAL A 8 27.47 10.25 -3.78
CA VAL A 8 26.92 9.48 -2.66
C VAL A 8 26.94 10.33 -1.39
N GLN A 9 28.04 11.06 -1.12
CA GLN A 9 28.12 11.97 0.05
C GLN A 9 27.05 13.07 -0.02
N ILE A 10 26.77 13.59 -1.22
CA ILE A 10 25.69 14.57 -1.43
C ILE A 10 24.33 13.93 -1.19
N ALA A 11 24.10 12.71 -1.69
CA ALA A 11 22.87 11.98 -1.44
C ALA A 11 22.66 11.73 0.08
N ASP A 12 23.69 11.30 0.79
CA ASP A 12 23.65 11.11 2.25
C ASP A 12 23.34 12.43 3.00
N THR A 13 23.93 13.54 2.57
CA THR A 13 23.64 14.86 3.15
C THR A 13 22.18 15.27 2.92
N ILE A 14 21.64 15.05 1.74
CA ILE A 14 20.23 15.36 1.44
C ILE A 14 19.31 14.44 2.25
N ARG A 15 19.61 13.13 2.32
CA ARG A 15 18.87 12.14 3.12
C ARG A 15 18.77 12.57 4.57
N HIS A 16 19.90 12.91 5.16
CA HIS A 16 19.96 13.37 6.56
C HIS A 16 19.14 14.65 6.79
N LYS A 17 19.15 15.60 5.86
CA LYS A 17 18.31 16.80 5.94
C LYS A 17 16.82 16.50 5.83
N VAL A 18 16.41 15.49 5.08
CA VAL A 18 15.04 14.99 5.04
C VAL A 18 14.66 14.34 6.37
N GLU A 19 15.52 13.50 6.92
CA GLU A 19 15.30 12.83 8.22
C GLU A 19 15.16 13.84 9.37
N LEU A 20 15.96 14.91 9.35
CA LEU A 20 15.85 16.01 10.31
C LEU A 20 14.68 16.97 10.07
N GLY A 21 13.86 16.74 9.02
CA GLY A 21 12.74 17.61 8.69
C GLY A 21 13.11 18.96 8.07
N VAL A 22 14.40 19.22 7.78
CA VAL A 22 14.86 20.45 7.10
C VAL A 22 14.22 20.54 5.71
N TYR A 23 14.08 19.40 5.02
CA TYR A 23 13.26 19.26 3.84
C TYR A 23 12.02 18.45 4.20
N ALA A 24 10.90 19.13 4.38
CA ALA A 24 9.65 18.50 4.77
C ALA A 24 9.08 17.59 3.66
N TYR A 25 8.35 16.56 4.03
CA TYR A 25 7.65 15.69 3.06
C TYR A 25 6.70 16.50 2.17
N GLY A 26 6.73 16.22 0.87
CA GLY A 26 5.95 16.95 -0.13
C GLY A 26 6.54 18.30 -0.53
N SER A 27 7.58 18.81 0.16
CA SER A 27 8.22 20.06 -0.21
C SER A 27 9.09 19.91 -1.46
N ARG A 28 9.22 20.99 -2.19
CA ARG A 28 10.11 21.08 -3.34
C ARG A 28 11.55 21.28 -2.86
N LEU A 29 12.46 20.47 -3.39
CA LEU A 29 13.89 20.63 -3.16
C LEU A 29 14.46 21.78 -4.01
N PRO A 30 15.62 22.35 -3.60
CA PRO A 30 16.40 23.22 -4.44
C PRO A 30 16.71 22.60 -5.81
N THR A 31 16.87 23.44 -6.82
CA THR A 31 17.18 22.99 -8.18
C THR A 31 18.58 22.40 -8.27
N GLU A 32 18.85 21.63 -9.33
CA GLU A 32 20.20 21.11 -9.61
C GLU A 32 21.26 22.24 -9.64
N ARG A 33 20.88 23.45 -10.07
CA ARG A 33 21.77 24.61 -10.09
C ARG A 33 22.10 25.09 -8.69
N GLU A 34 21.08 25.29 -7.87
CA GLU A 34 21.26 25.74 -6.47
C GLU A 34 22.06 24.72 -5.65
N PHE A 35 21.82 23.42 -5.84
CA PHE A 35 22.63 22.39 -5.21
C PHE A 35 24.07 22.38 -5.72
N SER A 36 24.30 22.62 -7.03
CA SER A 36 25.63 22.71 -7.62
C SER A 36 26.42 23.86 -7.00
N GLU A 37 25.79 25.01 -6.82
CA GLU A 37 26.36 26.18 -6.16
C GLU A 37 26.63 25.91 -4.67
N ASN A 38 25.68 25.35 -3.95
CA ASN A 38 25.77 25.08 -2.50
C ASN A 38 26.83 24.02 -2.14
N PHE A 39 26.99 22.97 -2.96
CA PHE A 39 27.97 21.91 -2.72
C PHE A 39 29.32 22.14 -3.42
N GLY A 40 29.45 23.18 -4.26
CA GLY A 40 30.67 23.46 -5.00
C GLY A 40 31.03 22.37 -6.03
N VAL A 41 30.04 21.69 -6.61
CA VAL A 41 30.22 20.58 -7.55
C VAL A 41 29.49 20.84 -8.86
N ASN A 42 29.82 20.10 -9.90
CA ASN A 42 29.10 20.23 -11.18
C ASN A 42 27.67 19.65 -11.11
N ARG A 43 26.78 20.12 -11.99
CA ARG A 43 25.37 19.68 -12.05
C ARG A 43 25.20 18.19 -12.32
N ILE A 44 26.13 17.56 -13.06
CA ILE A 44 26.08 16.13 -13.38
C ILE A 44 26.23 15.31 -12.09
N THR A 45 27.09 15.72 -11.17
CA THR A 45 27.28 15.08 -9.87
C THR A 45 26.03 15.21 -9.00
N VAL A 46 25.42 16.41 -8.97
CA VAL A 46 24.15 16.64 -8.26
C VAL A 46 23.04 15.76 -8.85
N ARG A 47 22.92 15.72 -10.18
CA ARG A 47 21.90 14.89 -10.85
C ARG A 47 22.05 13.41 -10.52
N LYS A 48 23.28 12.88 -10.43
CA LYS A 48 23.55 11.50 -10.00
C LYS A 48 23.08 11.26 -8.55
N ALA A 49 23.35 12.23 -7.65
CA ALA A 49 22.89 12.15 -6.27
C ALA A 49 21.35 12.15 -6.16
N LEU A 50 20.69 13.09 -6.85
CA LEU A 50 19.23 13.17 -6.86
C LEU A 50 18.60 11.93 -7.51
N LYS A 51 19.20 11.40 -8.59
CA LYS A 51 18.75 10.17 -9.22
C LYS A 51 18.82 8.98 -8.26
N LEU A 52 19.93 8.83 -7.51
CA LEU A 52 20.06 7.79 -6.48
C LEU A 52 18.92 7.86 -5.48
N LEU A 53 18.60 9.05 -4.96
CA LEU A 53 17.52 9.25 -3.99
C LEU A 53 16.12 9.05 -4.60
N VAL A 54 15.95 9.30 -5.90
CA VAL A 54 14.70 8.97 -6.63
C VAL A 54 14.58 7.46 -6.81
N ASP A 55 15.66 6.77 -7.14
CA ASP A 55 15.69 5.31 -7.31
C ASP A 55 15.42 4.60 -5.95
N GLU A 56 15.88 5.19 -4.84
CA GLU A 56 15.56 4.76 -3.46
C GLU A 56 14.12 5.08 -3.03
N GLY A 57 13.40 5.92 -3.78
CA GLY A 57 12.03 6.35 -3.44
C GLY A 57 11.94 7.46 -2.40
N LEU A 58 13.08 8.03 -1.96
CA LEU A 58 13.10 9.17 -1.04
C LEU A 58 12.66 10.47 -1.72
N LEU A 59 12.90 10.59 -3.03
CA LEU A 59 12.52 11.74 -3.84
C LEU A 59 11.62 11.33 -5.01
N ILE A 60 10.80 12.29 -5.47
CA ILE A 60 10.00 12.17 -6.69
C ILE A 60 10.41 13.28 -7.63
N SER A 61 10.81 12.93 -8.86
CA SER A 61 11.09 13.92 -9.92
C SER A 61 9.85 14.07 -10.81
N SER A 62 9.42 15.31 -11.01
CA SER A 62 8.30 15.66 -11.90
C SER A 62 8.82 16.59 -12.99
N GLN A 63 8.69 16.16 -14.24
CA GLN A 63 9.17 16.92 -15.39
C GLN A 63 8.54 18.33 -15.42
N GLY A 64 9.37 19.36 -15.56
CA GLY A 64 8.95 20.77 -15.55
C GLY A 64 8.55 21.33 -14.18
N ARG A 65 8.32 20.50 -13.18
CA ARG A 65 7.87 20.91 -11.83
C ARG A 65 8.98 20.87 -10.78
N GLY A 66 10.01 20.02 -10.98
CA GLY A 66 11.16 19.88 -10.10
C GLY A 66 11.19 18.55 -9.33
N THR A 67 12.04 18.50 -8.31
CA THR A 67 12.21 17.35 -7.42
C THR A 67 11.58 17.65 -6.06
N PHE A 68 10.85 16.70 -5.52
CA PHE A 68 10.10 16.82 -4.27
C PHE A 68 10.50 15.70 -3.31
N VAL A 69 10.43 15.97 -2.00
CA VAL A 69 10.61 14.95 -0.97
C VAL A 69 9.41 14.02 -1.00
N SER A 70 9.67 12.73 -1.18
CA SER A 70 8.63 11.70 -1.11
C SER A 70 8.16 11.54 0.33
N ARG A 71 6.91 11.15 0.54
CA ARG A 71 6.50 10.66 1.86
C ARG A 71 7.25 9.36 2.17
N PRO A 72 7.55 9.09 3.46
CA PRO A 72 8.12 7.79 3.83
C PRO A 72 7.21 6.68 3.32
N LYS A 73 7.81 5.55 2.99
CA LYS A 73 7.03 4.37 2.68
C LYS A 73 6.20 4.00 3.90
N ILE A 74 4.96 3.59 3.65
CA ILE A 74 4.07 3.09 4.68
C ILE A 74 4.65 1.74 5.15
N SER A 75 5.09 1.67 6.40
CA SER A 75 5.59 0.42 7.00
C SER A 75 4.42 -0.31 7.63
N SER A 76 3.92 -1.35 6.97
CA SER A 76 2.88 -2.22 7.51
C SER A 76 3.51 -3.31 8.37
N GLY A 77 3.15 -3.36 9.66
CA GLY A 77 3.48 -4.48 10.54
C GLY A 77 2.73 -5.74 10.09
N MET A 78 3.42 -6.90 10.13
CA MET A 78 2.83 -8.18 9.77
C MET A 78 2.18 -8.87 10.98
N ASP A 79 2.32 -8.30 12.18
CA ASP A 79 2.01 -8.96 13.45
C ASP A 79 0.70 -8.46 14.10
N THR A 80 -0.02 -7.53 13.47
CA THR A 80 -1.27 -6.97 14.02
C THR A 80 -2.46 -7.23 13.12
N ILE A 81 -3.53 -7.75 13.73
CA ILE A 81 -4.84 -7.86 13.10
C ILE A 81 -5.52 -6.50 13.21
N GLN A 82 -5.28 -5.63 12.25
CA GLN A 82 -5.84 -4.29 12.21
C GLN A 82 -6.45 -4.00 10.85
N GLY A 83 -7.62 -3.38 10.82
CA GLY A 83 -8.24 -2.95 9.57
C GLY A 83 -7.40 -1.86 8.86
N THR A 84 -7.34 -1.90 7.54
CA THR A 84 -6.54 -0.97 6.72
C THR A 84 -6.83 0.51 7.04
N SER A 85 -8.08 0.88 7.35
CA SER A 85 -8.45 2.26 7.69
C SER A 85 -7.81 2.71 9.01
N SER A 86 -7.91 1.88 10.06
CA SER A 86 -7.31 2.16 11.36
C SER A 86 -5.78 2.28 11.24
N PHE A 87 -5.16 1.33 10.55
CA PHE A 87 -3.73 1.35 10.27
C PHE A 87 -3.28 2.65 9.58
N LEU A 88 -3.99 3.10 8.53
CA LEU A 88 -3.66 4.33 7.83
C LEU A 88 -3.85 5.58 8.71
N THR A 89 -4.88 5.58 9.57
CA THR A 89 -5.12 6.66 10.54
C THR A 89 -3.97 6.76 11.54
N ASP A 90 -3.50 5.64 12.08
CA ASP A 90 -2.38 5.59 13.03
C ASP A 90 -1.07 6.08 12.39
N MET A 91 -0.93 5.90 11.08
CA MET A 91 0.18 6.44 10.28
C MET A 91 0.01 7.92 9.89
N GLY A 92 -1.07 8.58 10.35
CA GLY A 92 -1.35 9.99 10.10
C GLY A 92 -1.93 10.32 8.72
N PHE A 93 -2.46 9.32 8.01
CA PHE A 93 -3.18 9.54 6.76
C PHE A 93 -4.67 9.75 7.01
N ALA A 94 -5.34 10.50 6.15
CA ALA A 94 -6.79 10.51 6.03
C ALA A 94 -7.22 9.34 5.11
N PRO A 95 -7.69 8.20 5.68
CA PRO A 95 -8.06 7.04 4.87
C PRO A 95 -9.35 7.30 4.11
N SER A 96 -9.40 6.83 2.87
CA SER A 96 -10.62 6.77 2.08
C SER A 96 -10.63 5.53 1.19
N SER A 97 -11.82 5.17 0.72
CA SER A 97 -12.00 4.04 -0.19
C SER A 97 -12.81 4.46 -1.39
N LYS A 98 -12.31 4.17 -2.58
CA LYS A 98 -13.11 4.24 -3.80
C LYS A 98 -13.61 2.86 -4.14
N MET A 99 -14.93 2.67 -4.08
CA MET A 99 -15.57 1.45 -4.58
C MET A 99 -15.38 1.38 -6.09
N LEU A 100 -14.86 0.26 -6.58
CA LEU A 100 -14.69 0.00 -8.00
C LEU A 100 -15.78 -0.93 -8.52
N HIS A 101 -16.03 -2.02 -7.81
CA HIS A 101 -17.03 -3.02 -8.22
C HIS A 101 -17.45 -3.90 -7.04
N THR A 102 -18.70 -4.37 -7.10
CA THR A 102 -19.21 -5.46 -6.25
C THR A 102 -19.89 -6.51 -7.13
N LEU A 103 -19.77 -7.76 -6.73
CA LEU A 103 -20.34 -8.87 -7.49
C LEU A 103 -20.74 -10.02 -6.57
N ARG A 104 -21.98 -10.47 -6.69
CA ARG A 104 -22.43 -11.77 -6.15
C ARG A 104 -22.24 -12.84 -7.22
N ARG A 105 -21.63 -13.95 -6.86
CA ARG A 105 -21.38 -15.08 -7.76
C ARG A 105 -21.22 -16.38 -6.99
N LYS A 106 -21.25 -17.52 -7.70
CA LYS A 106 -20.88 -18.82 -7.11
C LYS A 106 -19.41 -18.85 -6.72
N ALA A 107 -19.10 -19.50 -5.59
CA ALA A 107 -17.74 -19.64 -5.09
C ALA A 107 -16.84 -20.36 -6.12
N GLY A 108 -17.35 -21.40 -6.73
CA GLY A 108 -16.57 -22.28 -7.59
C GLY A 108 -15.37 -22.87 -6.82
N TYR A 109 -14.59 -23.70 -7.45
CA TYR A 109 -13.48 -24.40 -6.81
C TYR A 109 -12.51 -23.48 -6.04
N TYR A 110 -12.16 -22.31 -6.62
CA TYR A 110 -11.13 -21.45 -6.05
C TYR A 110 -11.53 -20.86 -4.70
N PHE A 111 -12.67 -20.17 -4.62
CA PHE A 111 -13.13 -19.54 -3.38
C PHE A 111 -13.66 -20.56 -2.38
N ALA A 112 -14.28 -21.63 -2.85
CA ALA A 112 -14.73 -22.74 -2.01
C ALA A 112 -13.57 -23.30 -1.19
N LYS A 113 -12.43 -23.55 -1.85
CA LYS A 113 -11.22 -24.04 -1.18
C LYS A 113 -10.62 -23.04 -0.18
N LYS A 114 -10.65 -21.73 -0.48
CA LYS A 114 -10.11 -20.67 0.40
C LYS A 114 -11.01 -20.42 1.61
N LEU A 115 -12.32 -20.48 1.43
CA LEU A 115 -13.33 -20.16 2.44
C LEU A 115 -13.89 -21.39 3.17
N GLY A 116 -13.59 -22.59 2.72
CA GLY A 116 -14.10 -23.83 3.34
C GLY A 116 -15.61 -23.99 3.19
N ILE A 117 -16.18 -23.57 2.04
CA ILE A 117 -17.60 -23.63 1.71
C ILE A 117 -17.82 -24.47 0.46
N PRO A 118 -19.06 -24.95 0.18
CA PRO A 118 -19.39 -25.60 -1.08
C PRO A 118 -19.16 -24.71 -2.32
N GLU A 119 -18.85 -25.32 -3.46
CA GLU A 119 -18.62 -24.59 -4.72
C GLU A 119 -19.87 -23.87 -5.22
N GLU A 120 -21.06 -24.42 -4.89
CA GLU A 120 -22.37 -23.87 -5.28
C GLU A 120 -22.85 -22.75 -4.36
N ASP A 121 -22.16 -22.51 -3.24
CA ASP A 121 -22.53 -21.41 -2.35
C ASP A 121 -22.19 -20.06 -3.01
N ASP A 122 -22.98 -19.06 -2.68
CA ASP A 122 -22.73 -17.70 -3.16
C ASP A 122 -21.65 -17.01 -2.32
N VAL A 123 -20.81 -16.26 -3.00
CA VAL A 123 -19.84 -15.33 -2.41
C VAL A 123 -20.13 -13.91 -2.88
N TYR A 124 -19.78 -12.95 -2.04
CA TYR A 124 -19.83 -11.54 -2.37
C TYR A 124 -18.42 -11.00 -2.50
N GLN A 125 -18.12 -10.45 -3.67
CA GLN A 125 -16.83 -9.86 -3.97
C GLN A 125 -16.92 -8.34 -3.92
N ILE A 126 -15.93 -7.71 -3.31
CA ILE A 126 -15.81 -6.27 -3.15
C ILE A 126 -14.43 -5.88 -3.70
N ILE A 127 -14.41 -5.00 -4.68
CA ILE A 127 -13.18 -4.48 -5.27
C ILE A 127 -13.07 -3.00 -4.94
N ARG A 128 -12.02 -2.63 -4.21
CA ARG A 128 -11.81 -1.25 -3.71
C ARG A 128 -10.41 -0.76 -4.00
N LEU A 129 -10.32 0.53 -4.28
CA LEU A 129 -9.06 1.27 -4.25
C LEU A 129 -8.97 1.99 -2.91
N ARG A 130 -8.00 1.57 -2.08
CA ARG A 130 -7.72 2.23 -0.80
C ARG A 130 -6.81 3.40 -1.04
N GLN A 131 -7.11 4.50 -0.36
CA GLN A 131 -6.39 5.75 -0.53
C GLN A 131 -6.00 6.33 0.84
N GLY A 132 -4.88 7.03 0.89
CA GLY A 132 -4.49 7.89 2.00
C GLY A 132 -4.25 9.29 1.46
N ASP A 133 -4.93 10.29 2.01
CA ASP A 133 -4.91 11.68 1.53
C ASP A 133 -5.22 11.81 0.02
N GLY A 134 -6.11 10.96 -0.50
CA GLY A 134 -6.49 10.92 -1.91
C GLY A 134 -5.48 10.22 -2.84
N ASP A 135 -4.35 9.74 -2.32
CA ASP A 135 -3.37 8.98 -3.11
C ASP A 135 -3.67 7.47 -3.04
N PRO A 136 -3.73 6.76 -4.20
CA PRO A 136 -4.00 5.32 -4.20
C PRO A 136 -2.84 4.56 -3.55
N LEU A 137 -3.19 3.70 -2.60
CA LEU A 137 -2.25 2.93 -1.78
C LEU A 137 -2.32 1.43 -2.07
N SER A 138 -3.53 0.85 -2.09
CA SER A 138 -3.72 -0.55 -2.42
C SER A 138 -4.98 -0.77 -3.26
N LEU A 139 -4.92 -1.79 -4.11
CA LEU A 139 -6.06 -2.32 -4.85
C LEU A 139 -6.47 -3.65 -4.20
N GLU A 140 -7.63 -3.66 -3.55
CA GLU A 140 -8.13 -4.76 -2.74
C GLU A 140 -9.26 -5.51 -3.45
N TYR A 141 -9.16 -6.84 -3.45
CA TYR A 141 -10.19 -7.79 -3.86
C TYR A 141 -10.57 -8.60 -2.64
N THR A 142 -11.71 -8.33 -2.04
CA THR A 142 -12.21 -9.05 -0.87
C THR A 142 -13.37 -9.94 -1.26
N THR A 143 -13.38 -11.18 -0.77
CA THR A 143 -14.42 -12.18 -1.04
C THR A 143 -14.89 -12.76 0.28
N ILE A 144 -16.19 -12.72 0.55
CA ILE A 144 -16.80 -13.26 1.76
C ILE A 144 -17.95 -14.20 1.39
N PRO A 145 -18.26 -15.21 2.19
CA PRO A 145 -19.49 -16.00 2.01
C PRO A 145 -20.72 -15.10 2.06
N PHE A 146 -21.58 -15.16 1.04
CA PHE A 146 -22.76 -14.28 0.98
C PHE A 146 -23.74 -14.48 2.15
N SER A 147 -23.77 -15.70 2.69
CA SER A 147 -24.59 -16.05 3.85
C SER A 147 -24.09 -15.46 5.18
N LEU A 148 -22.85 -14.93 5.21
CA LEU A 148 -22.23 -14.44 6.43
C LEU A 148 -22.87 -13.15 6.95
N ILE A 149 -23.23 -12.26 6.02
CA ILE A 149 -23.80 -10.94 6.36
C ILE A 149 -25.11 -10.75 5.60
N PRO A 150 -26.26 -10.70 6.30
CA PRO A 150 -27.54 -10.43 5.67
C PRO A 150 -27.57 -9.09 4.92
N ASN A 151 -28.09 -9.09 3.70
CA ASN A 151 -28.27 -7.89 2.87
C ASN A 151 -26.97 -7.08 2.63
N ILE A 152 -25.83 -7.77 2.53
CA ILE A 152 -24.52 -7.14 2.33
C ILE A 152 -24.47 -6.21 1.12
N GLU A 153 -25.26 -6.49 0.09
CA GLU A 153 -25.39 -5.66 -1.12
C GLU A 153 -25.95 -4.26 -0.87
N ASN A 154 -26.59 -4.03 0.28
CA ASN A 154 -27.15 -2.73 0.64
C ASN A 154 -26.14 -1.81 1.34
N TYR A 155 -24.93 -2.30 1.62
CA TYR A 155 -23.90 -1.51 2.28
C TYR A 155 -23.01 -0.78 1.29
N ASP A 156 -22.76 0.50 1.56
CA ASP A 156 -21.80 1.31 0.80
C ASP A 156 -20.40 1.16 1.43
N PHE A 157 -19.56 0.34 0.81
CA PHE A 157 -18.19 0.10 1.24
C PHE A 157 -17.20 1.23 0.89
N SER A 158 -17.68 2.33 0.31
CA SER A 158 -16.91 3.58 0.25
C SER A 158 -16.97 4.34 1.58
N VAL A 159 -18.03 4.13 2.36
CA VAL A 159 -18.30 4.77 3.65
C VAL A 159 -17.98 3.83 4.81
N PHE A 160 -18.49 2.58 4.74
CA PHE A 160 -18.33 1.61 5.81
C PHE A 160 -17.13 0.69 5.60
N SER A 161 -16.39 0.40 6.67
CA SER A 161 -15.37 -0.63 6.66
C SER A 161 -16.00 -2.02 6.85
N LEU A 162 -15.32 -3.07 6.34
CA LEU A 162 -15.74 -4.45 6.62
C LEU A 162 -15.62 -4.80 8.11
N SER A 163 -14.62 -4.26 8.80
CA SER A 163 -14.44 -4.48 10.24
C SER A 163 -15.63 -3.99 11.06
N GLU A 164 -16.12 -2.76 10.75
CA GLU A 164 -17.35 -2.23 11.38
C GLU A 164 -18.58 -3.08 11.07
N LEU A 165 -18.66 -3.62 9.87
CA LEU A 165 -19.75 -4.48 9.46
C LEU A 165 -19.70 -5.82 10.20
N TYR A 166 -18.53 -6.39 10.39
CA TYR A 166 -18.33 -7.61 11.21
C TYR A 166 -18.77 -7.36 12.66
N GLU A 167 -18.30 -6.28 13.29
CA GLU A 167 -18.72 -5.92 14.66
C GLU A 167 -20.25 -5.81 14.79
N ARG A 168 -20.88 -5.06 13.88
CA ARG A 168 -22.36 -4.88 13.86
C ARG A 168 -23.10 -6.20 13.63
N SER A 169 -22.48 -7.15 12.95
CA SER A 169 -23.04 -8.48 12.69
C SER A 169 -22.69 -9.50 13.77
N GLY A 170 -22.02 -9.08 14.86
CA GLY A 170 -21.58 -9.96 15.93
C GLY A 170 -20.50 -10.96 15.52
N ILE A 171 -19.73 -10.63 14.49
CA ILE A 171 -18.64 -11.46 13.96
C ILE A 171 -17.33 -10.93 14.53
N THR A 172 -16.63 -11.75 15.30
CA THR A 172 -15.31 -11.42 15.84
C THR A 172 -14.22 -12.00 14.95
N LEU A 173 -13.29 -11.16 14.55
CA LEU A 173 -12.09 -11.57 13.81
C LEU A 173 -11.03 -12.08 14.79
N CYS A 174 -10.72 -13.37 14.75
CA CYS A 174 -9.84 -14.02 15.72
C CYS A 174 -8.44 -14.32 15.20
N LYS A 175 -8.30 -14.54 13.89
CA LYS A 175 -7.03 -14.93 13.28
C LYS A 175 -6.99 -14.50 11.83
N VAL A 176 -5.81 -14.07 11.37
CA VAL A 176 -5.52 -13.87 9.94
C VAL A 176 -4.33 -14.73 9.56
N LYS A 177 -4.45 -15.46 8.45
CA LYS A 177 -3.33 -16.12 7.79
C LYS A 177 -2.97 -15.30 6.56
N GLN A 178 -1.76 -14.76 6.53
CA GLN A 178 -1.26 -13.92 5.45
C GLN A 178 -0.13 -14.60 4.70
N VAL A 179 -0.11 -14.44 3.40
CA VAL A 179 1.00 -14.76 2.51
C VAL A 179 1.34 -13.50 1.72
N LEU A 180 2.57 -13.03 1.89
CA LEU A 180 3.10 -11.88 1.18
C LEU A 180 4.08 -12.32 0.11
N SER A 181 3.93 -11.81 -1.10
CA SER A 181 4.80 -12.11 -2.23
C SER A 181 5.15 -10.86 -3.00
N ILE A 182 6.29 -10.88 -3.69
CA ILE A 182 6.70 -9.81 -4.61
C ILE A 182 6.22 -10.17 -6.01
N VAL A 183 5.60 -9.20 -6.69
CA VAL A 183 5.07 -9.38 -8.05
C VAL A 183 5.47 -8.21 -8.95
N LYS A 184 5.52 -8.44 -10.24
CA LYS A 184 5.48 -7.35 -11.22
C LYS A 184 4.03 -6.90 -11.39
N LEU A 185 3.82 -5.59 -11.35
CA LEU A 185 2.50 -4.99 -11.54
C LEU A 185 2.22 -4.85 -13.03
N HIS A 186 1.01 -5.22 -13.42
CA HIS A 186 0.45 -5.13 -14.75
C HIS A 186 -0.94 -4.49 -14.70
N GLU A 187 -1.63 -4.34 -15.83
CA GLU A 187 -3.02 -3.92 -15.80
C GLU A 187 -3.91 -4.98 -15.08
N PRO A 188 -4.90 -4.54 -14.29
CA PRO A 188 -5.33 -3.17 -14.06
C PRO A 188 -4.60 -2.46 -12.91
N GLN A 189 -3.64 -3.15 -12.22
CA GLN A 189 -3.00 -2.62 -11.02
C GLN A 189 -2.21 -1.33 -11.30
N VAL A 190 -1.48 -1.27 -12.43
CA VAL A 190 -0.66 -0.10 -12.77
C VAL A 190 -1.51 1.15 -12.97
N THR A 191 -2.66 1.03 -13.62
CA THR A 191 -3.60 2.13 -13.80
C THR A 191 -4.16 2.62 -12.45
N PHE A 192 -4.68 1.71 -11.62
CA PHE A 192 -5.31 2.07 -10.34
C PHE A 192 -4.29 2.59 -9.32
N LEU A 193 -3.12 1.98 -9.22
CA LEU A 193 -2.06 2.38 -8.27
C LEU A 193 -1.17 3.52 -8.78
N ARG A 194 -1.41 3.99 -10.00
CA ARG A 194 -0.59 5.03 -10.67
C ARG A 194 0.88 4.65 -10.74
N CYS A 195 1.15 3.39 -11.09
CA CYS A 195 2.48 2.82 -11.31
C CYS A 195 2.82 2.75 -12.80
N LYS A 196 4.02 2.26 -13.12
CA LYS A 196 4.40 1.92 -14.48
C LYS A 196 4.28 0.43 -14.73
N GLU A 197 4.01 0.05 -15.97
CA GLU A 197 4.02 -1.36 -16.39
C GLU A 197 5.34 -2.03 -16.01
N GLY A 198 5.25 -3.17 -15.33
CA GLY A 198 6.40 -3.93 -14.85
C GLY A 198 7.08 -3.39 -13.58
N ASP A 199 6.58 -2.32 -12.96
CA ASP A 199 7.03 -1.92 -11.62
C ASP A 199 6.82 -3.08 -10.63
N TYR A 200 7.74 -3.21 -9.67
CA TYR A 200 7.57 -4.19 -8.60
C TYR A 200 6.60 -3.69 -7.53
N GLY A 201 5.79 -4.60 -7.04
CA GLY A 201 4.87 -4.39 -5.94
C GLY A 201 4.79 -5.62 -5.05
N PHE A 202 3.97 -5.50 -4.02
CA PHE A 202 3.64 -6.61 -3.15
C PHE A 202 2.22 -7.07 -3.44
N ILE A 203 2.00 -8.38 -3.29
CA ILE A 203 0.68 -8.97 -3.21
C ILE A 203 0.54 -9.64 -1.85
N SER A 204 -0.51 -9.28 -1.11
CA SER A 204 -0.92 -9.97 0.11
C SER A 204 -2.15 -10.82 -0.19
N GLU A 205 -2.08 -12.11 0.12
CA GLU A 205 -3.25 -12.99 0.16
C GLU A 205 -3.54 -13.34 1.60
N GLU A 206 -4.76 -13.05 2.06
CA GLU A 206 -5.16 -13.22 3.44
C GLU A 206 -6.42 -14.06 3.56
N ILE A 207 -6.45 -14.94 4.57
CA ILE A 207 -7.65 -15.63 5.01
C ILE A 207 -7.90 -15.21 6.44
N ALA A 208 -9.03 -14.56 6.67
CA ALA A 208 -9.49 -14.19 8.00
C ALA A 208 -10.43 -15.25 8.55
N PHE A 209 -10.31 -15.52 9.86
CA PHE A 209 -11.05 -16.54 10.57
C PHE A 209 -11.86 -15.92 11.70
N GLY A 210 -13.12 -16.31 11.82
CA GLY A 210 -14.00 -15.93 12.93
C GLY A 210 -13.87 -16.85 14.14
N ASP A 211 -14.73 -16.63 15.15
CA ASP A 211 -14.73 -17.26 16.48
C ASP A 211 -14.70 -18.80 16.43
N ALA A 212 -15.41 -19.41 15.50
CA ALA A 212 -15.45 -20.86 15.35
C ALA A 212 -14.25 -21.44 14.56
N GLY A 213 -13.22 -20.63 14.29
CA GLY A 213 -12.09 -21.01 13.44
C GLY A 213 -12.48 -21.24 11.97
N ARG A 214 -13.64 -20.74 11.53
CA ARG A 214 -14.09 -20.81 10.15
C ARG A 214 -13.56 -19.63 9.34
N PRO A 215 -13.11 -19.84 8.10
CA PRO A 215 -12.79 -18.73 7.23
C PRO A 215 -14.03 -17.87 6.98
N ILE A 216 -13.90 -16.57 7.19
CA ILE A 216 -14.98 -15.59 6.99
C ILE A 216 -14.68 -14.65 5.82
N GLU A 217 -13.42 -14.53 5.45
CA GLU A 217 -12.96 -13.65 4.38
C GLU A 217 -11.72 -14.22 3.70
N PHE A 218 -11.65 -14.07 2.40
CA PHE A 218 -10.43 -14.17 1.61
C PHE A 218 -10.20 -12.84 0.91
N SER A 219 -9.04 -12.24 1.13
CA SER A 219 -8.66 -11.01 0.47
C SER A 219 -7.34 -11.15 -0.29
N LYS A 220 -7.24 -10.37 -1.35
CA LYS A 220 -6.07 -10.26 -2.20
C LYS A 220 -5.81 -8.79 -2.48
N SER A 221 -4.69 -8.28 -1.99
CA SER A 221 -4.36 -6.86 -2.04
C SER A 221 -3.05 -6.64 -2.75
N TYR A 222 -3.04 -5.69 -3.69
CA TYR A 222 -1.85 -5.25 -4.42
C TYR A 222 -1.38 -3.91 -3.90
N TYR A 223 -0.09 -3.79 -3.63
CA TYR A 223 0.57 -2.59 -3.11
C TYR A 223 1.71 -2.16 -4.02
N SER A 224 1.89 -0.86 -4.19
CA SER A 224 3.07 -0.34 -4.89
C SER A 224 4.32 -0.48 -4.00
N GLY A 225 5.36 -1.14 -4.51
CA GLY A 225 6.64 -1.24 -3.81
C GLY A 225 7.37 0.10 -3.63
N ARG A 226 6.92 1.14 -4.30
CA ARG A 226 7.40 2.51 -4.10
C ARG A 226 6.80 3.17 -2.86
N LYS A 227 5.59 2.73 -2.42
CA LYS A 227 4.81 3.33 -1.34
C LYS A 227 4.80 2.50 -0.06
N PHE A 228 5.06 1.19 -0.16
CA PHE A 228 4.97 0.26 0.97
C PHE A 228 6.28 -0.45 1.27
N ASN A 229 6.50 -0.66 2.55
CA ASN A 229 7.39 -1.67 3.12
C ASN A 229 6.55 -2.56 4.04
N PHE A 230 6.94 -3.83 4.15
CA PHE A 230 6.39 -4.73 5.15
C PHE A 230 7.50 -5.06 6.14
N THR A 231 7.21 -4.90 7.43
CA THR A 231 8.17 -5.12 8.52
C THR A 231 7.63 -6.18 9.47
N SER A 232 8.49 -7.04 9.95
CA SER A 232 8.23 -7.96 11.05
C SER A 232 9.29 -7.73 12.12
N VAL A 233 8.90 -7.67 13.39
CA VAL A 233 9.80 -7.59 14.53
C VAL A 233 9.82 -8.98 15.17
N MET A 234 10.99 -9.59 15.20
CA MET A 234 11.21 -10.87 15.89
C MET A 234 11.91 -10.56 17.23
N GLU A 235 11.30 -10.95 18.33
CA GLU A 235 11.88 -10.91 19.69
C GLU A 235 12.37 -12.29 20.11
#